data_67fc63b0325695abbf5384c3c0c262e3
#
_entry.id   67fc63b0325695abbf5384c3c0c262e3
#
_cell.length_a   1.000
_cell.length_b   1.000
_cell.length_c   1.000
_cell.angle_alpha   90.00
_cell.angle_beta   90.00
_cell.angle_gamma   90.00
#
_symmetry.space_group_name_H-M   'P 1'
#
loop_
_entity.id
_entity.type
_entity.pdbx_description
1 polymer ?
#
loop_
_entity_poly.entity_id
_entity_poly.type
_entity_poly.pdbx_seq_one_letter_code
_entity_poly.pdbx_strand_id
1 'polypeptide(L)'
;MVSKRKGNNINGWVTIDKPAGITSTGIVNKIKSAFNAKKVGHAGTLDPDATGVLPIALGEATKTIPYIMDDLKSYQFCVKFGEATNTDDATGEIIHISSKRPCDKKISTILKKYIGLIEQTPPNFSAIKVNGTRAYDLARQGLELKLKPRPVSYTHLTLPTILLV
;
A
#
# COMPACT_ATOMS: atom_id res chain seq x y z
N MET A 1 -25.00 14.48 23.35
CA MET A 1 -24.01 13.90 24.29
C MET A 1 -22.89 13.25 23.48
N VAL A 2 -21.66 13.79 23.51
CA VAL A 2 -20.51 13.15 22.86
C VAL A 2 -20.10 11.93 23.69
N SER A 3 -20.28 10.73 23.13
CA SER A 3 -19.83 9.49 23.78
C SER A 3 -18.34 9.57 24.07
N LYS A 4 -17.96 9.62 25.37
CA LYS A 4 -16.56 9.51 25.78
C LYS A 4 -16.01 8.18 25.28
N ARG A 5 -15.01 8.21 24.38
CA ARG A 5 -14.30 7.01 23.93
C ARG A 5 -13.74 6.30 25.16
N LYS A 6 -14.15 5.04 25.38
CA LYS A 6 -13.61 4.19 26.45
C LYS A 6 -12.17 3.77 26.06
N GLY A 7 -11.30 3.60 27.04
CA GLY A 7 -9.93 3.11 26.88
C GLY A 7 -8.90 4.00 27.57
N ASN A 8 -7.67 3.48 27.63
CA ASN A 8 -6.54 4.11 28.29
C ASN A 8 -5.98 5.27 27.47
N ASN A 9 -5.51 6.30 28.14
CA ASN A 9 -4.89 7.47 27.51
C ASN A 9 -3.38 7.21 27.35
N ILE A 10 -3.04 6.38 26.35
CA ILE A 10 -1.66 5.98 26.02
C ILE A 10 -1.21 6.81 24.83
N ASN A 11 -0.01 7.37 24.89
CA ASN A 11 0.59 8.17 23.83
C ASN A 11 1.95 7.59 23.44
N GLY A 12 2.21 7.49 22.15
CA GLY A 12 3.50 7.02 21.63
C GLY A 12 3.36 6.30 20.29
N TRP A 13 4.47 5.70 19.88
CA TRP A 13 4.58 4.94 18.65
C TRP A 13 4.96 3.49 18.94
N VAL A 14 4.41 2.58 18.16
CA VAL A 14 4.78 1.16 18.11
C VAL A 14 5.06 0.80 16.66
N THR A 15 6.19 0.18 16.39
CA THR A 15 6.52 -0.34 15.06
C THR A 15 6.18 -1.83 15.02
N ILE A 16 5.39 -2.23 14.04
CA ILE A 16 4.97 -3.61 13.84
C ILE A 16 5.57 -4.13 12.53
N ASP A 17 6.19 -5.30 12.58
CA ASP A 17 6.43 -6.10 11.39
C ASP A 17 5.12 -6.80 11.02
N LYS A 18 4.39 -6.22 10.06
CA LYS A 18 3.07 -6.72 9.66
C LYS A 18 3.22 -8.04 8.90
N PRO A 19 2.66 -9.16 9.40
CA PRO A 19 2.64 -10.40 8.64
C PRO A 19 1.65 -10.32 7.46
N ALA A 20 1.80 -11.22 6.48
CA ALA A 20 0.81 -11.45 5.45
C ALA A 20 -0.52 -11.94 6.02
N GLY A 21 -1.60 -11.76 5.26
CA GLY A 21 -2.95 -12.26 5.60
C GLY A 21 -3.75 -11.35 6.53
N ILE A 22 -3.23 -10.18 6.92
CA ILE A 22 -3.97 -9.23 7.77
C ILE A 22 -3.88 -7.81 7.22
N THR A 23 -4.98 -7.07 7.27
CA THR A 23 -5.00 -5.66 6.85
C THR A 23 -4.29 -4.74 7.85
N SER A 24 -3.81 -3.58 7.39
CA SER A 24 -3.28 -2.54 8.28
C SER A 24 -4.28 -2.11 9.36
N THR A 25 -5.57 -2.02 9.01
CA THR A 25 -6.66 -1.76 9.98
C THR A 25 -6.81 -2.92 10.97
N GLY A 26 -6.63 -4.16 10.55
CA GLY A 26 -6.63 -5.34 11.41
C GLY A 26 -5.55 -5.25 12.49
N ILE A 27 -4.34 -4.81 12.12
CA ILE A 27 -3.25 -4.55 13.08
C ILE A 27 -3.63 -3.44 14.06
N VAL A 28 -4.17 -2.30 13.57
CA VAL A 28 -4.64 -1.21 14.44
C VAL A 28 -5.63 -1.71 15.49
N ASN A 29 -6.59 -2.56 15.09
CA ASN A 29 -7.59 -3.12 16.00
C ASN A 29 -6.96 -4.05 17.06
N LYS A 30 -6.00 -4.89 16.66
CA LYS A 30 -5.25 -5.74 17.60
C LYS A 30 -4.46 -4.91 18.62
N ILE A 31 -3.73 -3.89 18.17
CA ILE A 31 -2.98 -2.99 19.04
C ILE A 31 -3.91 -2.21 19.97
N LYS A 32 -5.03 -1.70 19.43
CA LYS A 32 -6.03 -0.99 20.23
C LYS A 32 -6.59 -1.87 21.34
N SER A 33 -6.88 -3.13 21.06
CA SER A 33 -7.38 -4.09 22.05
C SER A 33 -6.29 -4.43 23.08
N ALA A 34 -5.08 -4.79 22.62
CA ALA A 34 -3.98 -5.20 23.49
C ALA A 34 -3.60 -4.13 24.54
N PHE A 35 -3.60 -2.86 24.12
CA PHE A 35 -3.31 -1.73 25.02
C PHE A 35 -4.56 -1.14 25.67
N ASN A 36 -5.76 -1.62 25.31
CA ASN A 36 -7.01 -0.95 25.66
C ASN A 36 -6.93 0.56 25.35
N ALA A 37 -6.35 0.92 24.20
CA ALA A 37 -6.03 2.31 23.87
C ALA A 37 -7.26 3.06 23.35
N LYS A 38 -7.40 4.31 23.80
CA LYS A 38 -8.52 5.18 23.42
C LYS A 38 -8.50 5.58 21.94
N LYS A 39 -7.31 5.79 21.38
CA LYS A 39 -7.09 6.21 20.00
C LYS A 39 -5.85 5.54 19.44
N VAL A 40 -5.98 4.95 18.25
CA VAL A 40 -4.88 4.29 17.51
C VAL A 40 -5.05 4.58 16.02
N GLY A 41 -3.96 4.73 15.30
CA GLY A 41 -3.91 4.90 13.86
C GLY A 41 -2.59 4.37 13.29
N HIS A 42 -2.55 4.08 12.00
CA HIS A 42 -1.32 3.68 11.30
C HIS A 42 -0.79 4.79 10.40
N ALA A 43 0.52 4.85 10.20
CA ALA A 43 1.20 5.76 9.30
C ALA A 43 1.65 5.04 8.04
N GLY A 44 0.74 4.85 7.12
CA GLY A 44 0.89 4.12 5.86
C GLY A 44 -0.05 2.92 5.79
N THR A 45 -0.31 2.46 4.57
CA THR A 45 -1.14 1.29 4.31
C THR A 45 -0.29 0.24 3.62
N LEU A 46 -0.26 -0.95 4.18
CA LEU A 46 0.22 -2.16 3.51
C LEU A 46 -0.99 -3.02 3.16
N ASP A 47 -0.96 -3.60 1.96
CA ASP A 47 -1.98 -4.53 1.51
C ASP A 47 -2.01 -5.80 2.39
N PRO A 48 -3.11 -6.56 2.41
CA PRO A 48 -3.22 -7.75 3.25
C PRO A 48 -2.05 -8.73 3.06
N ASP A 49 -1.63 -8.96 1.82
CA ASP A 49 -0.58 -9.92 1.48
C ASP A 49 0.84 -9.34 1.59
N ALA A 50 0.96 -8.01 1.66
CA ALA A 50 2.23 -7.36 1.90
C ALA A 50 2.69 -7.55 3.35
N THR A 51 4.00 -7.73 3.54
CA THR A 51 4.67 -7.78 4.85
C THR A 51 5.55 -6.55 5.04
N GLY A 52 5.96 -6.28 6.27
CA GLY A 52 6.96 -5.26 6.58
C GLY A 52 6.52 -4.23 7.61
N VAL A 53 7.29 -3.17 7.69
CA VAL A 53 7.21 -2.16 8.74
C VAL A 53 5.92 -1.35 8.64
N LEU A 54 5.09 -1.42 9.69
CA LEU A 54 3.88 -0.64 9.85
C LEU A 54 3.94 0.19 11.15
N PRO A 55 4.20 1.51 11.06
CA PRO A 55 4.19 2.37 12.24
C PRO A 55 2.77 2.60 12.72
N ILE A 56 2.55 2.41 14.03
CA ILE A 56 1.27 2.59 14.71
C ILE A 56 1.40 3.69 15.74
N ALA A 57 0.56 4.70 15.64
CA ALA A 57 0.48 5.81 16.60
C ALA A 57 -0.66 5.59 17.59
N LEU A 58 -0.41 5.89 18.88
CA LEU A 58 -1.38 5.82 19.96
C LEU A 58 -1.64 7.23 20.54
N GLY A 59 -2.88 7.51 20.85
CA GLY A 59 -3.30 8.76 21.50
C GLY A 59 -2.91 10.01 20.70
N GLU A 60 -2.21 10.95 21.35
CA GLU A 60 -1.80 12.21 20.74
C GLU A 60 -0.80 12.04 19.59
N ALA A 61 0.02 10.98 19.60
CA ALA A 61 0.93 10.68 18.49
C ALA A 61 0.18 10.48 17.16
N THR A 62 -1.11 10.16 17.16
CA THR A 62 -1.89 10.10 15.91
C THR A 62 -1.96 11.44 15.15
N LYS A 63 -1.68 12.55 15.81
CA LYS A 63 -1.62 13.88 15.16
C LYS A 63 -0.35 14.07 14.33
N THR A 64 0.70 13.28 14.60
CA THR A 64 1.98 13.34 13.88
C THR A 64 2.08 12.34 12.72
N ILE A 65 1.05 11.51 12.49
CA ILE A 65 0.99 10.56 11.37
C ILE A 65 1.31 11.20 10.01
N PRO A 66 0.80 12.40 9.65
CA PRO A 66 1.07 12.99 8.34
C PRO A 66 2.58 13.16 8.06
N TYR A 67 3.38 13.54 9.05
CA TYR A 67 4.83 13.73 8.88
C TYR A 67 5.56 12.44 8.50
N ILE A 68 5.12 11.28 9.02
CA ILE A 68 5.68 9.97 8.66
C ILE A 68 5.14 9.50 7.30
N MET A 69 3.89 9.85 6.97
CA MET A 69 3.30 9.47 5.68
C MET A 69 3.95 10.17 4.49
N ASP A 70 4.51 11.35 4.69
CA ASP A 70 5.19 12.12 3.64
C ASP A 70 6.67 11.77 3.47
N ASP A 71 7.21 10.88 4.32
CA ASP A 71 8.61 10.47 4.28
C ASP A 71 8.88 9.41 3.18
N LEU A 72 10.16 9.19 2.87
CA LEU A 72 10.61 8.18 1.90
C LEU A 72 10.22 6.77 2.34
N LYS A 73 9.84 5.94 1.37
CA LYS A 73 9.47 4.54 1.59
C LYS A 73 10.23 3.64 0.63
N SER A 74 10.65 2.48 1.13
CA SER A 74 11.29 1.45 0.33
C SER A 74 10.40 0.21 0.28
N TYR A 75 10.26 -0.35 -0.93
CA TYR A 75 9.48 -1.56 -1.17
C TYR A 75 10.32 -2.57 -1.95
N GLN A 76 10.19 -3.83 -1.57
CA GLN A 76 10.65 -4.95 -2.38
C GLN A 76 9.44 -5.65 -2.97
N PHE A 77 9.48 -5.94 -4.27
CA PHE A 77 8.39 -6.58 -4.97
C PHE A 77 8.91 -7.56 -6.01
N CYS A 78 8.06 -8.51 -6.40
CA CYS A 78 8.33 -9.48 -7.45
C CYS A 78 7.38 -9.22 -8.62
N VAL A 79 7.90 -9.20 -9.84
CA VAL A 79 7.10 -9.04 -11.05
C VAL A 79 7.08 -10.36 -11.83
N LYS A 80 5.88 -10.90 -12.09
CA LYS A 80 5.66 -12.03 -12.99
C LYS A 80 5.40 -11.50 -14.40
N PHE A 81 6.30 -11.80 -15.34
CA PHE A 81 6.10 -11.41 -16.73
C PHE A 81 5.18 -12.36 -17.46
N GLY A 82 4.35 -11.81 -18.35
CA GLY A 82 3.48 -12.55 -19.27
C GLY A 82 2.03 -12.62 -18.85
N GLU A 83 1.67 -12.07 -17.71
CA GLU A 83 0.29 -11.98 -17.23
C GLU A 83 0.02 -10.57 -16.71
N ALA A 84 -1.18 -10.07 -16.95
CA ALA A 84 -1.69 -8.88 -16.27
C ALA A 84 -3.02 -9.22 -15.58
N THR A 85 -3.23 -8.67 -14.40
CA THR A 85 -4.44 -8.86 -13.60
C THR A 85 -5.23 -7.57 -13.48
N ASN A 86 -6.50 -7.66 -13.17
CA ASN A 86 -7.37 -6.49 -12.98
C ASN A 86 -7.04 -5.66 -11.72
N THR A 87 -6.24 -6.23 -10.79
CA THR A 87 -5.80 -5.57 -9.56
C THR A 87 -4.35 -5.08 -9.61
N ASP A 88 -3.60 -5.39 -10.68
CA ASP A 88 -2.15 -5.18 -10.80
C ASP A 88 -1.32 -5.94 -9.73
N ASP A 89 -1.90 -6.93 -9.06
CA ASP A 89 -1.23 -7.82 -8.12
C ASP A 89 -1.58 -9.31 -8.37
N ALA A 90 -1.04 -10.22 -7.58
CA ALA A 90 -1.23 -11.65 -7.74
C ALA A 90 -2.63 -12.16 -7.33
N THR A 91 -3.48 -11.33 -6.71
CA THR A 91 -4.79 -11.73 -6.19
C THR A 91 -5.92 -11.53 -7.19
N GLY A 92 -5.68 -10.73 -8.24
CA GLY A 92 -6.67 -10.42 -9.26
C GLY A 92 -6.87 -11.49 -10.30
N GLU A 93 -7.96 -11.38 -11.06
CA GLU A 93 -8.24 -12.19 -12.22
C GLU A 93 -7.31 -11.81 -13.37
N ILE A 94 -6.82 -12.81 -14.10
CA ILE A 94 -5.97 -12.59 -15.28
C ILE A 94 -6.81 -12.00 -16.41
N ILE A 95 -6.49 -10.79 -16.84
CA ILE A 95 -7.17 -10.08 -17.94
C ILE A 95 -6.37 -10.08 -19.25
N HIS A 96 -5.07 -10.39 -19.19
CA HIS A 96 -4.23 -10.47 -20.39
C HIS A 96 -3.10 -11.48 -20.19
N ILE A 97 -2.81 -12.25 -21.25
CA ILE A 97 -1.71 -13.21 -21.28
C ILE A 97 -0.81 -12.91 -22.47
N SER A 98 0.51 -12.98 -22.27
CA SER A 98 1.51 -12.84 -23.31
C SER A 98 2.61 -13.90 -23.14
N SER A 99 3.02 -14.52 -24.24
CA SER A 99 4.19 -15.42 -24.27
C SER A 99 5.52 -14.67 -24.31
N LYS A 100 5.49 -13.35 -24.55
CA LYS A 100 6.70 -12.53 -24.60
C LYS A 100 7.36 -12.43 -23.23
N ARG A 101 8.67 -12.63 -23.20
CA ARG A 101 9.50 -12.40 -22.00
C ARG A 101 10.56 -11.36 -22.34
N PRO A 102 10.62 -10.24 -21.59
CA PRO A 102 11.66 -9.24 -21.82
C PRO A 102 13.02 -9.78 -21.38
N CYS A 103 14.08 -9.42 -22.09
CA CYS A 103 15.43 -9.66 -21.63
C CYS A 103 15.86 -8.56 -20.62
N ASP A 104 16.87 -8.84 -19.80
CA ASP A 104 17.35 -7.95 -18.73
C ASP A 104 17.70 -6.54 -19.23
N LYS A 105 18.29 -6.44 -20.43
CA LYS A 105 18.60 -5.15 -21.05
C LYS A 105 17.34 -4.33 -21.33
N LYS A 106 16.25 -4.93 -21.78
CA LYS A 106 14.98 -4.25 -22.00
C LYS A 106 14.37 -3.82 -20.65
N ILE A 107 14.40 -4.69 -19.66
CA ILE A 107 13.89 -4.38 -18.32
C ILE A 107 14.65 -3.18 -17.74
N SER A 108 15.98 -3.23 -17.71
CA SER A 108 16.83 -2.15 -17.21
C SER A 108 16.60 -0.82 -17.94
N THR A 109 16.31 -0.87 -19.25
CA THR A 109 16.00 0.34 -20.03
C THR A 109 14.64 0.92 -19.66
N ILE A 110 13.64 0.07 -19.44
CA ILE A 110 12.29 0.51 -19.06
C ILE A 110 12.28 1.09 -17.63
N LEU A 111 12.98 0.48 -16.69
CA LEU A 111 13.04 0.96 -15.30
C LEU A 111 13.47 2.41 -15.19
N LYS A 112 14.36 2.87 -16.06
CA LYS A 112 14.81 4.28 -16.11
C LYS A 112 13.66 5.27 -16.35
N LYS A 113 12.58 4.82 -17.01
CA LYS A 113 11.40 5.67 -17.28
C LYS A 113 10.51 5.86 -16.05
N TYR A 114 10.70 5.04 -15.03
CA TYR A 114 9.95 5.11 -13.77
C TYR A 114 10.74 5.81 -12.64
N ILE A 115 11.91 6.36 -12.94
CA ILE A 115 12.70 7.15 -11.97
C ILE A 115 12.40 8.63 -12.15
N GLY A 116 12.28 9.36 -11.05
CA GLY A 116 11.91 10.75 -11.00
C GLY A 116 10.41 10.97 -10.79
N LEU A 117 9.93 12.14 -11.16
CA LEU A 117 8.52 12.50 -11.08
C LEU A 117 7.77 11.93 -12.28
N ILE A 118 6.80 11.07 -12.02
CA ILE A 118 5.96 10.47 -13.06
C ILE A 118 4.48 10.64 -12.76
N GLU A 119 3.64 10.68 -13.79
CA GLU A 119 2.19 10.64 -13.66
C GLU A 119 1.73 9.17 -13.61
N GLN A 120 1.15 8.77 -12.48
CA GLN A 120 0.61 7.42 -12.28
C GLN A 120 -0.91 7.46 -12.19
N THR A 121 -1.60 6.73 -13.07
CA THR A 121 -3.03 6.45 -12.89
C THR A 121 -3.17 5.27 -11.93
N PRO A 122 -3.81 5.46 -10.78
CA PRO A 122 -4.00 4.38 -9.81
C PRO A 122 -4.90 3.27 -10.37
N PRO A 123 -4.71 2.01 -9.96
CA PRO A 123 -5.64 0.94 -10.35
C PRO A 123 -7.03 1.14 -9.72
N ASN A 124 -8.07 0.61 -10.38
CA ASN A 124 -9.44 0.69 -9.88
C ASN A 124 -9.61 0.00 -8.51
N PHE A 125 -8.85 -1.06 -8.26
CA PHE A 125 -8.81 -1.76 -6.97
C PHE A 125 -7.87 -1.11 -5.97
N SER A 126 -7.88 0.21 -5.85
CA SER A 126 -7.06 0.97 -4.90
C SER A 126 -7.85 1.50 -3.71
N ALA A 127 -7.14 1.88 -2.64
CA ALA A 127 -7.74 2.48 -1.44
C ALA A 127 -8.11 3.97 -1.60
N ILE A 128 -8.02 4.53 -2.81
CA ILE A 128 -8.36 5.92 -3.10
C ILE A 128 -9.87 6.12 -2.89
N LYS A 129 -10.24 7.27 -2.36
CA LYS A 129 -11.65 7.64 -2.20
C LYS A 129 -12.17 8.39 -3.43
N VAL A 130 -13.31 7.92 -3.94
CA VAL A 130 -14.10 8.56 -4.98
C VAL A 130 -15.45 8.90 -4.36
N ASN A 131 -15.76 10.18 -4.24
CA ASN A 131 -17.01 10.66 -3.61
C ASN A 131 -17.26 10.05 -2.20
N GLY A 132 -16.21 9.90 -1.41
CA GLY A 132 -16.29 9.36 -0.04
C GLY A 132 -16.21 7.84 0.08
N THR A 133 -16.41 7.08 -1.01
CA THR A 133 -16.34 5.61 -1.06
C THR A 133 -14.95 5.17 -1.58
N ARG A 134 -14.43 4.05 -1.09
CA ARG A 134 -13.16 3.51 -1.60
C ARG A 134 -13.33 2.99 -3.03
N ALA A 135 -12.32 3.23 -3.89
CA ALA A 135 -12.34 2.80 -5.28
C ALA A 135 -12.50 1.28 -5.40
N TYR A 136 -11.81 0.48 -4.56
CA TYR A 136 -11.95 -0.97 -4.57
C TYR A 136 -13.38 -1.46 -4.23
N ASP A 137 -14.14 -0.74 -3.39
CA ASP A 137 -15.54 -1.10 -3.08
C ASP A 137 -16.45 -0.86 -4.28
N LEU A 138 -16.21 0.24 -5.01
CA LEU A 138 -16.95 0.57 -6.24
C LEU A 138 -16.59 -0.40 -7.38
N ALA A 139 -15.30 -0.74 -7.52
CA ALA A 139 -14.83 -1.69 -8.53
C ALA A 139 -15.43 -3.09 -8.32
N ARG A 140 -15.55 -3.55 -7.06
CA ARG A 140 -16.23 -4.83 -6.73
C ARG A 140 -17.72 -4.83 -7.07
N GLN A 141 -18.33 -3.68 -7.14
CA GLN A 141 -19.73 -3.52 -7.58
C GLN A 141 -19.86 -3.49 -9.12
N GLY A 142 -18.74 -3.66 -9.85
CA GLY A 142 -18.71 -3.64 -11.31
C GLY A 142 -18.76 -2.23 -11.91
N LEU A 143 -18.56 -1.17 -11.10
CA LEU A 143 -18.55 0.19 -11.60
C LEU A 143 -17.20 0.51 -12.24
N GLU A 144 -17.25 1.00 -13.48
CA GLU A 144 -16.06 1.50 -14.17
C GLU A 144 -15.65 2.86 -13.58
N LEU A 145 -14.40 2.94 -13.09
CA LEU A 145 -13.87 4.15 -12.46
C LEU A 145 -12.84 4.80 -13.40
N LYS A 146 -13.01 6.09 -13.65
CA LYS A 146 -12.01 6.94 -14.33
C LYS A 146 -11.20 7.69 -13.29
N LEU A 147 -10.19 7.06 -12.73
CA LEU A 147 -9.30 7.69 -11.76
C LEU A 147 -8.34 8.66 -12.47
N LYS A 148 -8.13 9.83 -11.85
CA LYS A 148 -7.22 10.83 -12.40
C LYS A 148 -5.76 10.42 -12.12
N PRO A 149 -4.84 10.62 -13.07
CA PRO A 149 -3.41 10.52 -12.82
C PRO A 149 -3.00 11.43 -11.66
N ARG A 150 -1.99 11.00 -10.92
CA ARG A 150 -1.37 11.78 -9.84
C ARG A 150 0.15 11.72 -9.95
N PRO A 151 0.85 12.80 -9.60
CA PRO A 151 2.30 12.79 -9.57
C PRO A 151 2.81 11.85 -8.47
N VAL A 152 3.79 11.02 -8.81
CA VAL A 152 4.51 10.14 -7.88
C VAL A 152 6.00 10.27 -8.17
N SER A 153 6.83 10.37 -7.14
CA SER A 153 8.27 10.46 -7.28
C SER A 153 8.93 9.15 -6.83
N TYR A 154 9.68 8.52 -7.74
CA TYR A 154 10.53 7.38 -7.45
C TYR A 154 11.99 7.81 -7.49
N THR A 155 12.68 7.77 -6.36
CA THR A 155 14.09 8.15 -6.26
C THR A 155 15.02 7.07 -6.81
N HIS A 156 14.70 5.82 -6.54
CA HIS A 156 15.48 4.65 -6.96
C HIS A 156 14.55 3.50 -7.35
N LEU A 157 14.91 2.81 -8.43
CA LEU A 157 14.29 1.56 -8.84
C LEU A 157 15.39 0.64 -9.36
N THR A 158 15.61 -0.49 -8.69
CA THR A 158 16.67 -1.44 -9.01
C THR A 158 16.10 -2.84 -9.17
N LEU A 159 16.69 -3.62 -10.07
CA LEU A 159 16.53 -5.07 -10.08
C LEU A 159 17.69 -5.67 -9.29
N PRO A 160 17.44 -6.57 -8.33
CA PRO A 160 18.49 -7.38 -7.78
C PRO A 160 19.08 -8.23 -8.92
N THR A 161 20.40 -8.26 -9.05
CA THR A 161 21.09 -9.17 -9.97
C THR A 161 20.94 -10.57 -9.37
N ILE A 162 19.97 -11.33 -9.85
CA ILE A 162 19.88 -12.76 -9.53
C ILE A 162 20.87 -13.44 -10.47
N LEU A 163 22.03 -13.82 -9.95
CA LEU A 163 22.85 -14.87 -10.55
C LEU A 163 22.04 -16.17 -10.43
N LEU A 164 21.39 -16.54 -11.53
CA LEU A 164 20.89 -17.91 -11.67
C LEU A 164 22.13 -18.80 -11.79
N VAL A 165 22.41 -19.56 -10.74
CA VAL A 165 23.32 -20.71 -10.76
C VAL A 165 22.56 -21.92 -11.28
#